data_8f613cd81e307685e9afdde5ffdec1cb
#
_entry.id   8f613cd81e307685e9afdde5ffdec1cb
#
_cell.length_a   1.000
_cell.length_b   1.000
_cell.length_c   1.000
_cell.angle_alpha   90.00
_cell.angle_beta   90.00
_cell.angle_gamma   90.00
#
_symmetry.space_group_name_H-M   'P 1'
#
loop_
_entity.id
_entity.type
_entity.pdbx_description
1 polymer ?
#
loop_
_entity_poly.entity_id
_entity_poly.type
_entity_poly.pdbx_seq_one_letter_code
_entity_poly.pdbx_strand_id
1 'polypeptide(L)'
;MLCQPLMCGFFVLGQPGRRVAGRATGCEAHPVSADPSPEAAAATAAVEAAALVDAARRIAVLTGAGISTDSGIPDFRGPDGVWTKNPEAEKASDIRYYVADPGIRKARWALRASGELWPDVQPNDGHRALVRLEERGLLDTLVTQNVDGLHQAAGSDPARVVEVHGTTRRAMCLSCDWRDDIEVVLARVRAGDEDPHCVDCGGLLKSATVSFGQNLFPGDMERIEQAAIACDLVLAVGSSLQVYPVAAMVPLAARHGARVVVVNGEPTAMDDLADVLVMGSISEVLGTVVGWSAGRNARGGASVD
;
A
#
# COMPACT_ATOMS: atom_id res chain seq x y z
N MET A 1 9.96 7.53 47.43
CA MET A 1 10.48 8.76 48.05
C MET A 1 9.83 9.92 47.35
N LEU A 2 8.97 10.61 48.11
CA LEU A 2 8.13 11.74 47.70
C LEU A 2 8.97 13.00 47.46
N CYS A 3 8.59 13.84 46.50
CA CYS A 3 8.69 15.29 46.62
C CYS A 3 7.67 15.97 45.70
N GLN A 4 6.71 16.61 46.35
CA GLN A 4 5.69 17.49 45.78
C GLN A 4 6.14 18.96 45.89
N PRO A 5 5.43 19.90 45.20
CA PRO A 5 5.90 21.22 44.84
C PRO A 5 5.63 22.30 45.89
N LEU A 6 6.42 23.35 45.82
CA LEU A 6 6.25 24.57 46.65
C LEU A 6 5.54 25.65 45.83
N MET A 7 4.37 26.04 46.34
CA MET A 7 3.66 27.29 46.03
C MET A 7 4.38 28.48 46.70
N CYS A 8 4.51 29.59 46.01
CA CYS A 8 4.75 30.88 46.66
C CYS A 8 3.82 31.94 46.05
N GLY A 9 2.81 32.28 46.84
CA GLY A 9 1.99 33.46 46.59
C GLY A 9 2.63 34.68 47.27
N PHE A 10 2.54 35.82 46.63
CA PHE A 10 2.77 37.11 47.28
C PHE A 10 1.56 38.02 47.02
N PHE A 11 0.87 38.35 48.11
CA PHE A 11 -0.10 39.44 48.21
C PHE A 11 0.67 40.75 48.43
N VAL A 12 0.34 41.79 47.67
CA VAL A 12 0.67 43.18 48.04
C VAL A 12 -0.58 44.03 47.85
N LEU A 13 -0.98 44.65 48.97
CA LEU A 13 -2.09 45.57 49.11
C LEU A 13 -1.80 46.92 48.46
N GLY A 14 -2.86 47.54 47.98
CA GLY A 14 -2.92 48.71 47.14
C GLY A 14 -2.56 50.04 47.73
N GLN A 15 -2.47 51.01 46.85
CA GLN A 15 -2.84 52.43 47.10
C GLN A 15 -3.46 53.06 45.85
N PRO A 16 -4.40 53.99 45.97
CA PRO A 16 -5.17 54.56 44.87
C PRO A 16 -4.56 55.90 44.39
N GLY A 17 -4.57 56.13 43.11
CA GLY A 17 -4.46 57.50 42.62
C GLY A 17 -3.58 57.71 41.41
N ARG A 18 -4.19 57.75 40.21
CA ARG A 18 -4.05 58.74 39.16
C ARG A 18 -4.57 58.18 37.84
N ARG A 19 -5.66 58.73 37.34
CA ARG A 19 -6.12 58.53 35.98
C ARG A 19 -5.14 59.17 35.03
N VAL A 20 -4.43 58.38 34.24
CA VAL A 20 -3.72 58.80 33.06
C VAL A 20 -4.53 58.26 31.88
N ALA A 21 -5.04 59.15 31.04
CA ALA A 21 -5.69 58.79 29.81
C ALA A 21 -4.61 58.24 28.83
N GLY A 22 -4.48 56.92 28.80
CA GLY A 22 -3.66 56.23 27.84
C GLY A 22 -4.48 55.97 26.57
N ARG A 23 -4.06 56.50 25.44
CA ARG A 23 -4.57 56.17 24.10
C ARG A 23 -4.51 54.65 23.94
N ALA A 24 -5.64 54.06 23.62
CA ALA A 24 -5.76 52.70 23.15
C ALA A 24 -5.05 52.63 21.77
N THR A 25 -3.81 52.16 21.77
CA THR A 25 -3.20 51.64 20.54
C THR A 25 -3.89 50.30 20.28
N GLY A 26 -4.68 50.29 19.20
CA GLY A 26 -5.31 49.06 18.70
C GLY A 26 -4.24 48.00 18.46
N CYS A 27 -4.24 46.94 19.23
CA CYS A 27 -3.61 45.69 18.82
C CYS A 27 -4.40 45.18 17.61
N GLU A 28 -3.89 45.42 16.43
CA GLU A 28 -4.31 44.68 15.24
C GLU A 28 -3.97 43.21 15.50
N ALA A 29 -4.98 42.40 15.75
CA ALA A 29 -4.84 40.96 15.79
C ALA A 29 -4.44 40.53 14.37
N HIS A 30 -3.18 40.15 14.19
CA HIS A 30 -2.78 39.43 12.98
C HIS A 30 -3.63 38.15 12.93
N PRO A 31 -4.29 37.85 11.78
CA PRO A 31 -5.00 36.61 11.63
C PRO A 31 -3.98 35.48 11.81
N VAL A 32 -4.17 34.67 12.83
CA VAL A 32 -3.47 33.38 12.96
C VAL A 32 -3.93 32.57 11.75
N SER A 33 -3.01 32.31 10.81
CA SER A 33 -3.27 31.40 9.72
C SER A 33 -3.62 30.06 10.35
N ALA A 34 -4.88 29.64 10.20
CA ALA A 34 -5.29 28.31 10.62
C ALA A 34 -4.45 27.29 9.84
N ASP A 35 -3.93 26.29 10.54
CA ASP A 35 -3.27 25.16 9.89
C ASP A 35 -4.22 24.56 8.82
N PRO A 36 -3.72 24.19 7.65
CA PRO A 36 -4.56 23.62 6.60
C PRO A 36 -5.24 22.33 7.10
N SER A 37 -6.48 22.09 6.64
CA SER A 37 -7.11 20.80 6.93
C SER A 37 -6.26 19.64 6.41
N PRO A 38 -6.35 18.44 6.99
CA PRO A 38 -5.62 17.26 6.50
C PRO A 38 -5.81 17.02 5.00
N GLU A 39 -7.02 17.22 4.48
CA GLU A 39 -7.34 17.10 3.04
C GLU A 39 -6.63 18.17 2.20
N ALA A 40 -6.58 19.42 2.67
CA ALA A 40 -5.87 20.49 1.97
C ALA A 40 -4.36 20.26 1.98
N ALA A 41 -3.82 19.72 3.08
CA ALA A 41 -2.42 19.33 3.17
C ALA A 41 -2.10 18.18 2.21
N ALA A 42 -2.95 17.14 2.16
CA ALA A 42 -2.82 16.02 1.23
C ALA A 42 -2.85 16.47 -0.24
N ALA A 43 -3.79 17.38 -0.59
CA ALA A 43 -3.89 17.91 -1.94
C ALA A 43 -2.64 18.72 -2.34
N THR A 44 -2.09 19.52 -1.42
CA THR A 44 -0.86 20.27 -1.65
C THR A 44 0.32 19.32 -1.86
N ALA A 45 0.51 18.34 -0.98
CA ALA A 45 1.56 17.33 -1.11
C ALA A 45 1.41 16.50 -2.40
N ALA A 46 0.19 16.19 -2.83
CA ALA A 46 -0.05 15.49 -4.09
C ALA A 46 0.41 16.30 -5.31
N VAL A 47 0.26 17.64 -5.29
CA VAL A 47 0.77 18.52 -6.35
C VAL A 47 2.30 18.59 -6.33
N GLU A 48 2.93 18.64 -5.15
CA GLU A 48 4.39 18.58 -5.02
C GLU A 48 4.94 17.24 -5.53
N ALA A 49 4.28 16.12 -5.18
CA ALA A 49 4.63 14.81 -5.68
C ALA A 49 4.49 14.71 -7.20
N ALA A 50 3.43 15.31 -7.77
CA ALA A 50 3.24 15.35 -9.23
C ALA A 50 4.40 16.06 -9.94
N ALA A 51 4.94 17.13 -9.37
CA ALA A 51 6.10 17.81 -9.94
C ALA A 51 7.35 16.89 -9.97
N LEU A 52 7.56 16.06 -8.95
CA LEU A 52 8.64 15.07 -8.94
C LEU A 52 8.40 13.97 -9.98
N VAL A 53 7.16 13.48 -10.09
CA VAL A 53 6.76 12.47 -11.10
C VAL A 53 6.95 13.01 -12.53
N ASP A 54 6.59 14.28 -12.78
CA ASP A 54 6.73 14.90 -14.09
C ASP A 54 8.20 15.15 -14.47
N ALA A 55 9.08 15.34 -13.49
CA ALA A 55 10.53 15.49 -13.70
C ALA A 55 11.25 14.14 -13.88
N ALA A 56 10.64 13.04 -13.45
CA ALA A 56 11.22 11.71 -13.52
C ALA A 56 11.18 11.13 -14.93
N ARG A 57 12.10 10.23 -15.21
CA ARG A 57 12.19 9.50 -16.49
C ARG A 57 12.01 7.99 -16.30
N ARG A 58 12.28 7.50 -15.11
CA ARG A 58 12.23 6.07 -14.78
C ARG A 58 11.76 5.88 -13.35
N ILE A 59 10.50 5.50 -13.21
CA ILE A 59 9.84 5.36 -11.91
C ILE A 59 9.70 3.88 -11.57
N ALA A 60 10.16 3.50 -10.39
CA ALA A 60 9.86 2.22 -9.79
C ALA A 60 8.76 2.40 -8.73
N VAL A 61 7.73 1.55 -8.76
CA VAL A 61 6.59 1.63 -7.85
C VAL A 61 6.61 0.43 -6.91
N LEU A 62 6.38 0.67 -5.62
CA LEU A 62 6.14 -0.37 -4.61
C LEU A 62 4.73 -0.22 -4.05
N THR A 63 3.88 -1.24 -4.21
CA THR A 63 2.52 -1.21 -3.65
C THR A 63 2.32 -2.24 -2.54
N GLY A 64 1.47 -1.89 -1.58
CA GLY A 64 0.99 -2.78 -0.51
C GLY A 64 -0.55 -2.79 -0.43
N ALA A 65 -1.09 -3.46 0.59
CA ALA A 65 -2.52 -3.72 0.72
C ALA A 65 -3.40 -2.45 0.79
N GLY A 66 -2.83 -1.33 1.24
CA GLY A 66 -3.54 -0.05 1.30
C GLY A 66 -4.07 0.45 -0.05
N ILE A 67 -3.47 0.07 -1.20
CA ILE A 67 -4.01 0.45 -2.52
C ILE A 67 -5.31 -0.28 -2.84
N SER A 68 -5.57 -1.44 -2.20
CA SER A 68 -6.73 -2.30 -2.48
C SER A 68 -7.88 -2.12 -1.49
N THR A 69 -7.73 -1.27 -0.45
CA THR A 69 -8.78 -1.04 0.56
C THR A 69 -10.05 -0.46 -0.04
N ASP A 70 -9.92 0.50 -0.95
CA ASP A 70 -11.05 1.11 -1.67
C ASP A 70 -11.68 0.16 -2.71
N SER A 71 -11.07 -0.99 -2.96
CA SER A 71 -11.65 -2.09 -3.73
C SER A 71 -12.44 -3.08 -2.85
N GLY A 72 -12.46 -2.89 -1.52
CA GLY A 72 -13.13 -3.76 -0.58
C GLY A 72 -12.24 -4.89 -0.02
N ILE A 73 -10.94 -4.92 -0.32
CA ILE A 73 -9.99 -5.85 0.30
C ILE A 73 -9.38 -5.17 1.53
N PRO A 74 -9.62 -5.69 2.75
CA PRO A 74 -9.01 -5.12 3.94
C PRO A 74 -7.48 -5.28 3.90
N ASP A 75 -6.78 -4.29 4.41
CA ASP A 75 -5.35 -4.42 4.65
C ASP A 75 -5.04 -5.38 5.82
N PHE A 76 -3.77 -5.54 6.17
CA PHE A 76 -3.39 -6.49 7.22
C PHE A 76 -3.21 -5.83 8.58
N ARG A 77 -2.67 -4.61 8.67
CA ARG A 77 -2.17 -3.96 9.88
C ARG A 77 -2.81 -2.63 10.22
N GLY A 78 -3.58 -2.04 9.30
CA GLY A 78 -4.34 -0.82 9.56
C GLY A 78 -5.37 -0.98 10.69
N PRO A 79 -6.06 0.07 11.08
CA PRO A 79 -7.06 0.03 12.14
C PRO A 79 -8.15 -1.04 11.92
N ASP A 80 -8.51 -1.27 10.66
CA ASP A 80 -9.49 -2.26 10.22
C ASP A 80 -8.87 -3.53 9.66
N GLY A 81 -7.55 -3.67 9.74
CA GLY A 81 -6.75 -4.74 9.15
C GLY A 81 -7.09 -6.13 9.68
N VAL A 82 -6.89 -7.13 8.82
CA VAL A 82 -7.22 -8.55 9.10
C VAL A 82 -6.52 -9.05 10.36
N TRP A 83 -5.23 -8.73 10.55
CA TRP A 83 -4.46 -9.19 11.72
C TRP A 83 -4.74 -8.35 12.97
N THR A 84 -5.09 -7.08 12.79
CA THR A 84 -5.52 -6.21 13.88
C THR A 84 -6.81 -6.75 14.50
N LYS A 85 -7.78 -7.17 13.67
CA LYS A 85 -9.05 -7.75 14.13
C LYS A 85 -8.96 -9.22 14.51
N ASN A 86 -8.06 -9.98 13.89
CA ASN A 86 -7.88 -11.42 14.13
C ASN A 86 -6.40 -11.81 14.12
N PRO A 87 -5.68 -11.72 15.26
CA PRO A 87 -4.28 -12.09 15.37
C PRO A 87 -3.98 -13.56 15.02
N GLU A 88 -4.94 -14.48 15.18
CA GLU A 88 -4.76 -15.89 14.78
C GLU A 88 -4.66 -16.05 13.26
N ALA A 89 -5.21 -15.12 12.47
CA ALA A 89 -5.08 -15.13 11.02
C ALA A 89 -3.61 -14.90 10.57
N GLU A 90 -2.80 -14.21 11.37
CA GLU A 90 -1.37 -14.04 11.10
C GLU A 90 -0.63 -15.37 11.22
N LYS A 91 -0.88 -16.15 12.29
CA LYS A 91 -0.32 -17.50 12.45
C LYS A 91 -0.71 -18.42 11.30
N ALA A 92 -1.98 -18.35 10.88
CA ALA A 92 -2.45 -19.13 9.75
C ALA A 92 -1.73 -18.76 8.43
N SER A 93 -1.05 -17.63 8.35
CA SER A 93 -0.27 -17.22 7.17
C SER A 93 1.16 -17.79 7.14
N ASP A 94 1.59 -18.54 8.17
CA ASP A 94 2.89 -19.21 8.23
C ASP A 94 2.80 -20.60 7.57
N ILE A 95 3.79 -20.92 6.72
CA ILE A 95 3.83 -22.17 5.95
C ILE A 95 3.89 -23.40 6.85
N ARG A 96 4.48 -23.31 8.02
CA ARG A 96 4.62 -24.43 8.95
C ARG A 96 3.28 -24.97 9.42
N TYR A 97 2.34 -24.08 9.73
CA TYR A 97 0.98 -24.49 10.11
C TYR A 97 0.21 -25.07 8.94
N TYR A 98 0.35 -24.47 7.74
CA TYR A 98 -0.27 -25.00 6.53
C TYR A 98 0.16 -26.42 6.22
N VAL A 99 1.46 -26.71 6.33
CA VAL A 99 2.02 -28.04 6.05
C VAL A 99 1.62 -29.06 7.13
N ALA A 100 1.66 -28.66 8.40
CA ALA A 100 1.44 -29.57 9.52
C ALA A 100 -0.04 -29.93 9.74
N ASP A 101 -0.99 -29.06 9.44
CA ASP A 101 -2.39 -29.21 9.82
C ASP A 101 -3.33 -29.33 8.61
N PRO A 102 -3.88 -30.55 8.34
CA PRO A 102 -4.88 -30.77 7.30
C PRO A 102 -6.15 -29.94 7.50
N GLY A 103 -6.55 -29.65 8.75
CA GLY A 103 -7.72 -28.83 9.06
C GLY A 103 -7.56 -27.40 8.55
N ILE A 104 -6.38 -26.81 8.73
CA ILE A 104 -6.06 -25.47 8.18
C ILE A 104 -6.12 -25.51 6.64
N ARG A 105 -5.55 -26.52 5.99
CA ARG A 105 -5.58 -26.63 4.53
C ARG A 105 -7.01 -26.72 4.01
N LYS A 106 -7.81 -27.63 4.58
CA LYS A 106 -9.23 -27.84 4.20
C LYS A 106 -10.03 -26.54 4.36
N ALA A 107 -9.91 -25.88 5.51
CA ALA A 107 -10.60 -24.61 5.77
C ALA A 107 -10.23 -23.53 4.75
N ARG A 108 -8.94 -23.43 4.36
CA ARG A 108 -8.49 -22.47 3.36
C ARG A 108 -8.99 -22.80 1.96
N TRP A 109 -9.01 -24.06 1.57
CA TRP A 109 -9.56 -24.49 0.29
C TRP A 109 -11.06 -24.26 0.23
N ALA A 110 -11.80 -24.60 1.29
CA ALA A 110 -13.23 -24.35 1.37
C ALA A 110 -13.57 -22.86 1.25
N LEU A 111 -12.86 -21.99 1.99
CA LEU A 111 -13.06 -20.55 1.93
C LEU A 111 -12.78 -19.99 0.52
N ARG A 112 -11.78 -20.50 -0.20
CA ARG A 112 -11.51 -20.08 -1.58
C ARG A 112 -12.57 -20.60 -2.55
N ALA A 113 -13.03 -21.82 -2.35
CA ALA A 113 -14.01 -22.45 -3.22
C ALA A 113 -15.42 -21.88 -3.05
N SER A 114 -15.74 -21.28 -1.88
CA SER A 114 -17.02 -20.60 -1.63
C SER A 114 -17.17 -19.30 -2.40
N GLY A 115 -16.05 -18.67 -2.83
CA GLY A 115 -16.07 -17.35 -3.46
C GLY A 115 -16.24 -16.18 -2.47
N GLU A 116 -16.32 -16.45 -1.16
CA GLU A 116 -16.57 -15.44 -0.14
C GLU A 116 -15.32 -14.62 0.22
N LEU A 117 -14.12 -15.08 -0.19
CA LEU A 117 -12.88 -14.44 0.21
C LEU A 117 -12.78 -13.00 -0.31
N TRP A 118 -13.13 -12.78 -1.58
CA TRP A 118 -13.17 -11.47 -2.24
C TRP A 118 -14.26 -11.45 -3.33
N PRO A 119 -15.53 -11.38 -2.94
CA PRO A 119 -16.63 -11.33 -3.91
C PRO A 119 -16.56 -10.03 -4.71
N ASP A 120 -16.64 -10.11 -6.03
CA ASP A 120 -16.80 -8.99 -6.98
C ASP A 120 -15.80 -7.84 -6.84
N VAL A 121 -14.58 -8.11 -6.36
CA VAL A 121 -13.54 -7.11 -6.19
C VAL A 121 -13.05 -6.60 -7.56
N GLN A 122 -13.10 -5.28 -7.73
CA GLN A 122 -12.66 -4.60 -8.96
C GLN A 122 -11.52 -3.63 -8.67
N PRO A 123 -10.62 -3.38 -9.65
CA PRO A 123 -9.62 -2.33 -9.53
C PRO A 123 -10.27 -0.97 -9.25
N ASN A 124 -9.71 -0.21 -8.33
CA ASN A 124 -10.11 1.17 -8.03
C ASN A 124 -9.26 2.19 -8.80
N ASP A 125 -9.51 3.47 -8.57
CA ASP A 125 -8.82 4.56 -9.27
C ASP A 125 -7.33 4.63 -8.94
N GLY A 126 -6.88 4.14 -7.77
CA GLY A 126 -5.46 4.00 -7.45
C GLY A 126 -4.74 3.04 -8.41
N HIS A 127 -5.34 1.88 -8.71
CA HIS A 127 -4.79 0.94 -9.69
C HIS A 127 -4.77 1.54 -11.10
N ARG A 128 -5.87 2.22 -11.51
CA ARG A 128 -5.96 2.88 -12.84
C ARG A 128 -4.96 4.02 -12.98
N ALA A 129 -4.66 4.73 -11.90
CA ALA A 129 -3.65 5.79 -11.90
C ALA A 129 -2.25 5.23 -12.23
N LEU A 130 -1.89 4.04 -11.72
CA LEU A 130 -0.62 3.40 -12.06
C LEU A 130 -0.57 2.90 -13.51
N VAL A 131 -1.68 2.42 -14.07
CA VAL A 131 -1.78 2.15 -15.51
C VAL A 131 -1.53 3.44 -16.32
N ARG A 132 -2.07 4.56 -15.87
CA ARG A 132 -1.81 5.85 -16.53
C ARG A 132 -0.34 6.26 -16.49
N LEU A 133 0.34 5.99 -15.35
CA LEU A 133 1.78 6.22 -15.24
C LEU A 133 2.58 5.36 -16.26
N GLU A 134 2.12 4.13 -16.48
CA GLU A 134 2.67 3.22 -17.49
C GLU A 134 2.44 3.73 -18.92
N GLU A 135 1.21 4.18 -19.24
CA GLU A 135 0.87 4.76 -20.55
C GLU A 135 1.68 6.03 -20.86
N ARG A 136 2.09 6.78 -19.83
CA ARG A 136 3.01 7.92 -19.97
C ARG A 136 4.45 7.49 -20.27
N GLY A 137 4.75 6.20 -20.23
CA GLY A 137 6.09 5.66 -20.45
C GLY A 137 7.08 5.90 -19.30
N LEU A 138 6.59 6.28 -18.13
CA LEU A 138 7.40 6.60 -16.94
C LEU A 138 7.60 5.39 -16.02
N LEU A 139 6.63 4.45 -15.99
CA LEU A 139 6.70 3.25 -15.17
C LEU A 139 7.71 2.26 -15.75
N ASP A 140 8.77 1.98 -14.99
CA ASP A 140 9.73 0.93 -15.31
C ASP A 140 9.29 -0.42 -14.75
N THR A 141 9.12 -0.48 -13.44
CA THR A 141 8.74 -1.70 -12.72
C THR A 141 7.71 -1.38 -11.64
N LEU A 142 6.65 -2.18 -11.56
CA LEU A 142 5.69 -2.16 -10.50
C LEU A 142 5.89 -3.40 -9.62
N VAL A 143 6.41 -3.21 -8.42
CA VAL A 143 6.54 -4.24 -7.40
C VAL A 143 5.31 -4.21 -6.51
N THR A 144 4.59 -5.32 -6.43
CA THR A 144 3.44 -5.41 -5.55
C THR A 144 3.61 -6.50 -4.49
N GLN A 145 3.28 -6.16 -3.25
CA GLN A 145 3.17 -7.10 -2.14
C GLN A 145 1.80 -7.80 -2.14
N ASN A 146 0.85 -7.28 -2.93
CA ASN A 146 -0.50 -7.81 -3.03
C ASN A 146 -0.55 -9.08 -3.86
N VAL A 147 -1.51 -9.94 -3.54
CA VAL A 147 -1.74 -11.22 -4.18
C VAL A 147 -3.08 -11.29 -4.93
N ASP A 148 -3.77 -10.13 -5.02
CA ASP A 148 -5.14 -9.99 -5.53
C ASP A 148 -5.22 -9.95 -7.06
N GLY A 149 -4.13 -9.57 -7.74
CA GLY A 149 -4.03 -9.43 -9.19
C GLY A 149 -4.79 -8.22 -9.74
N LEU A 150 -5.10 -7.21 -8.90
CA LEU A 150 -5.86 -6.03 -9.33
C LEU A 150 -5.07 -5.10 -10.24
N HIS A 151 -3.74 -5.08 -10.17
CA HIS A 151 -2.92 -4.31 -11.12
C HIS A 151 -3.11 -4.81 -12.55
N GLN A 152 -3.01 -6.13 -12.77
CA GLN A 152 -3.25 -6.72 -14.08
C GLN A 152 -4.70 -6.57 -14.52
N ALA A 153 -5.65 -6.70 -13.59
CA ALA A 153 -7.07 -6.47 -13.89
C ALA A 153 -7.38 -5.01 -14.26
N ALA A 154 -6.59 -4.05 -13.75
CA ALA A 154 -6.69 -2.64 -14.13
C ALA A 154 -6.13 -2.35 -15.53
N GLY A 155 -5.27 -3.24 -16.06
CA GLY A 155 -4.63 -3.11 -17.37
C GLY A 155 -3.10 -2.94 -17.35
N SER A 156 -2.44 -3.05 -16.17
CA SER A 156 -0.97 -3.03 -16.10
C SER A 156 -0.37 -4.19 -16.89
N ASP A 157 0.70 -3.92 -17.64
CA ASP A 157 1.46 -4.94 -18.36
C ASP A 157 2.06 -5.96 -17.38
N PRO A 158 1.68 -7.25 -17.48
CA PRO A 158 2.22 -8.28 -16.59
C PRO A 158 3.75 -8.40 -16.63
N ALA A 159 4.41 -8.00 -17.71
CA ALA A 159 5.87 -8.01 -17.83
C ALA A 159 6.54 -6.97 -16.91
N ARG A 160 5.83 -5.89 -16.57
CA ARG A 160 6.30 -4.84 -15.67
C ARG A 160 5.94 -5.11 -14.21
N VAL A 161 4.97 -5.99 -13.95
CA VAL A 161 4.53 -6.31 -12.59
C VAL A 161 5.39 -7.42 -11.99
N VAL A 162 5.86 -7.20 -10.76
CA VAL A 162 6.51 -8.20 -9.90
C VAL A 162 5.58 -8.49 -8.74
N GLU A 163 4.86 -9.61 -8.76
CA GLU A 163 4.01 -10.08 -7.65
C GLU A 163 4.91 -10.79 -6.62
N VAL A 164 5.65 -10.01 -5.82
CA VAL A 164 6.73 -10.52 -4.96
C VAL A 164 6.25 -11.51 -3.89
N HIS A 165 5.00 -11.44 -3.49
CA HIS A 165 4.37 -12.44 -2.61
C HIS A 165 3.50 -13.43 -3.38
N GLY A 166 3.65 -13.49 -4.70
CA GLY A 166 2.91 -14.39 -5.58
C GLY A 166 1.47 -13.97 -5.81
N THR A 167 0.62 -14.91 -6.22
CA THR A 167 -0.76 -14.62 -6.63
C THR A 167 -1.75 -15.67 -6.14
N THR A 168 -2.97 -15.22 -5.85
CA THR A 168 -4.10 -16.11 -5.53
C THR A 168 -4.77 -16.71 -6.76
N ARG A 169 -4.43 -16.24 -7.95
CA ARG A 169 -5.00 -16.70 -9.23
C ARG A 169 -4.43 -18.04 -9.69
N ARG A 170 -3.34 -18.49 -9.11
CA ARG A 170 -2.69 -19.76 -9.45
C ARG A 170 -2.55 -20.66 -8.23
N ALA A 171 -2.51 -21.95 -8.48
CA ALA A 171 -2.11 -22.98 -7.52
C ALA A 171 -0.69 -23.45 -7.80
N MET A 172 -0.01 -23.93 -6.78
CA MET A 172 1.33 -24.53 -6.85
C MET A 172 1.44 -25.77 -5.99
N CYS A 173 2.31 -26.68 -6.37
CA CYS A 173 2.76 -27.78 -5.51
C CYS A 173 3.92 -27.33 -4.63
N LEU A 174 3.95 -27.82 -3.38
CA LEU A 174 5.07 -27.57 -2.46
C LEU A 174 6.25 -28.54 -2.65
N SER A 175 6.08 -29.58 -3.48
CA SER A 175 7.06 -30.66 -3.63
C SER A 175 7.63 -30.80 -5.05
N CYS A 176 6.99 -30.18 -6.06
CA CYS A 176 7.47 -30.19 -7.45
C CYS A 176 7.09 -28.87 -8.14
N ASP A 177 7.49 -28.71 -9.41
CA ASP A 177 7.30 -27.48 -10.19
C ASP A 177 5.86 -27.32 -10.75
N TRP A 178 4.93 -28.23 -10.39
CA TRP A 178 3.56 -28.14 -10.85
C TRP A 178 2.91 -26.82 -10.47
N ARG A 179 2.36 -26.13 -11.45
CA ARG A 179 1.61 -24.89 -11.31
C ARG A 179 0.47 -24.86 -12.33
N ASP A 180 -0.71 -24.39 -11.91
CA ASP A 180 -1.85 -24.24 -12.80
C ASP A 180 -2.74 -23.07 -12.37
N ASP A 181 -3.78 -22.79 -13.13
CA ASP A 181 -4.83 -21.86 -12.71
C ASP A 181 -5.48 -22.38 -11.41
N ILE A 182 -5.82 -21.46 -10.52
CA ILE A 182 -6.41 -21.82 -9.23
C ILE A 182 -7.73 -22.56 -9.41
N GLU A 183 -8.52 -22.23 -10.45
CA GLU A 183 -9.82 -22.84 -10.72
C GLU A 183 -9.73 -24.34 -10.99
N VAL A 184 -8.62 -24.83 -11.53
CA VAL A 184 -8.40 -26.28 -11.70
C VAL A 184 -8.46 -27.01 -10.36
N VAL A 185 -7.90 -26.42 -9.31
CA VAL A 185 -7.94 -27.01 -7.95
C VAL A 185 -9.28 -26.73 -7.28
N LEU A 186 -9.81 -25.50 -7.41
CA LEU A 186 -11.10 -25.14 -6.81
C LEU A 186 -12.27 -25.99 -7.35
N ALA A 187 -12.23 -26.38 -8.62
CA ALA A 187 -13.20 -27.31 -9.20
C ALA A 187 -13.17 -28.68 -8.50
N ARG A 188 -11.96 -29.20 -8.15
CA ARG A 188 -11.82 -30.43 -7.37
C ARG A 188 -12.40 -30.28 -5.96
N VAL A 189 -12.11 -29.14 -5.31
CA VAL A 189 -12.65 -28.86 -3.96
C VAL A 189 -14.18 -28.83 -3.97
N ARG A 190 -14.78 -28.15 -4.95
CA ARG A 190 -16.25 -28.11 -5.11
C ARG A 190 -16.85 -29.50 -5.42
N ALA A 191 -16.06 -30.40 -6.03
CA ALA A 191 -16.45 -31.80 -6.26
C ALA A 191 -16.22 -32.71 -5.05
N GLY A 192 -15.78 -32.21 -3.90
CA GLY A 192 -15.63 -32.95 -2.65
C GLY A 192 -14.20 -33.35 -2.26
N ASP A 193 -13.18 -32.95 -3.02
CA ASP A 193 -11.77 -33.13 -2.64
C ASP A 193 -11.34 -32.04 -1.66
N GLU A 194 -11.58 -32.24 -0.39
CA GLU A 194 -11.40 -31.20 0.64
C GLU A 194 -9.93 -30.80 0.88
N ASP A 195 -8.95 -31.70 0.61
CA ASP A 195 -7.51 -31.46 0.78
C ASP A 195 -6.77 -31.90 -0.49
N PRO A 196 -6.89 -31.15 -1.60
CA PRO A 196 -6.36 -31.58 -2.88
C PRO A 196 -4.85 -31.70 -2.89
N HIS A 197 -4.36 -32.82 -3.41
CA HIS A 197 -2.95 -33.10 -3.60
C HIS A 197 -2.55 -32.95 -5.09
N CYS A 198 -1.26 -32.75 -5.33
CA CYS A 198 -0.70 -32.64 -6.65
C CYS A 198 -0.93 -33.91 -7.48
N VAL A 199 -1.41 -33.74 -8.70
CA VAL A 199 -1.69 -34.86 -9.60
C VAL A 199 -0.41 -35.53 -10.11
N ASP A 200 0.73 -34.81 -10.14
CA ASP A 200 1.99 -35.30 -10.65
C ASP A 200 2.80 -36.06 -9.59
N CYS A 201 2.85 -35.56 -8.34
CA CYS A 201 3.74 -36.09 -7.32
C CYS A 201 3.06 -36.45 -5.99
N GLY A 202 1.75 -36.19 -5.84
CA GLY A 202 1.04 -36.38 -4.58
C GLY A 202 1.39 -35.36 -3.48
N GLY A 203 2.21 -34.35 -3.74
CA GLY A 203 2.58 -33.31 -2.79
C GLY A 203 1.41 -32.38 -2.44
N LEU A 204 1.57 -31.56 -1.38
CA LEU A 204 0.55 -30.61 -0.96
C LEU A 204 0.41 -29.48 -1.98
N LEU A 205 -0.83 -29.14 -2.31
CA LEU A 205 -1.16 -27.96 -3.12
C LEU A 205 -1.49 -26.77 -2.23
N LYS A 206 -1.15 -25.57 -2.70
CA LYS A 206 -1.62 -24.29 -2.14
C LYS A 206 -1.79 -23.25 -3.23
N SER A 207 -2.43 -22.10 -2.92
CA SER A 207 -2.33 -20.95 -3.82
C SER A 207 -0.87 -20.54 -4.01
N ALA A 208 -0.50 -20.06 -5.18
CA ALA A 208 0.87 -19.68 -5.52
C ALA A 208 1.27 -18.34 -4.85
N THR A 209 1.00 -18.23 -3.55
CA THR A 209 1.37 -17.08 -2.71
C THR A 209 2.56 -17.44 -1.84
N VAL A 210 3.35 -16.45 -1.40
CA VAL A 210 4.43 -16.66 -0.42
C VAL A 210 3.85 -16.51 0.98
N SER A 211 3.98 -17.56 1.79
CA SER A 211 3.61 -17.53 3.22
C SER A 211 4.82 -17.13 4.07
N PHE A 212 4.60 -16.64 5.29
CA PHE A 212 5.69 -16.45 6.23
C PHE A 212 6.51 -17.75 6.41
N GLY A 213 7.83 -17.63 6.43
CA GLY A 213 8.74 -18.76 6.47
C GLY A 213 9.03 -19.42 5.11
N GLN A 214 8.47 -18.92 4.00
CA GLN A 214 8.87 -19.31 2.65
C GLN A 214 9.83 -18.29 2.03
N ASN A 215 10.71 -18.76 1.16
CA ASN A 215 11.49 -17.89 0.30
C ASN A 215 10.61 -17.23 -0.75
N LEU A 216 10.99 -16.04 -1.18
CA LEU A 216 10.42 -15.39 -2.36
C LEU A 216 10.75 -16.21 -3.62
N PHE A 217 10.03 -15.96 -4.70
CA PHE A 217 10.31 -16.66 -5.95
C PHE A 217 11.68 -16.24 -6.51
N PRO A 218 12.42 -17.20 -7.11
CA PRO A 218 13.72 -16.90 -7.72
C PRO A 218 13.61 -15.79 -8.78
N GLY A 219 14.56 -14.86 -8.75
CA GLY A 219 14.63 -13.74 -9.71
C GLY A 219 13.83 -12.50 -9.31
N ASP A 220 12.86 -12.59 -8.40
CA ASP A 220 12.05 -11.42 -8.02
C ASP A 220 12.89 -10.37 -7.26
N MET A 221 13.74 -10.80 -6.33
CA MET A 221 14.59 -9.87 -5.60
C MET A 221 15.61 -9.19 -6.50
N GLU A 222 16.21 -9.90 -7.44
CA GLU A 222 17.12 -9.34 -8.43
C GLU A 222 16.43 -8.28 -9.30
N ARG A 223 15.18 -8.52 -9.71
CA ARG A 223 14.37 -7.53 -10.45
C ARG A 223 14.09 -6.28 -9.61
N ILE A 224 13.74 -6.47 -8.33
CA ILE A 224 13.47 -5.38 -7.38
C ILE A 224 14.72 -4.53 -7.16
N GLU A 225 15.86 -5.16 -6.92
CA GLU A 225 17.13 -4.49 -6.71
C GLU A 225 17.57 -3.71 -7.97
N GLN A 226 17.44 -4.32 -9.15
CA GLN A 226 17.72 -3.64 -10.42
C GLN A 226 16.82 -2.43 -10.64
N ALA A 227 15.51 -2.54 -10.36
CA ALA A 227 14.57 -1.44 -10.47
C ALA A 227 14.91 -0.30 -9.49
N ALA A 228 15.24 -0.64 -8.23
CA ALA A 228 15.62 0.33 -7.20
C ALA A 228 16.92 1.10 -7.56
N ILE A 229 17.90 0.41 -8.13
CA ILE A 229 19.18 1.04 -8.53
C ILE A 229 19.01 1.92 -9.77
N ALA A 230 18.13 1.54 -10.67
CA ALA A 230 18.01 2.15 -11.98
C ALA A 230 16.97 3.28 -12.05
N CYS A 231 16.06 3.40 -11.07
CA CYS A 231 15.04 4.45 -11.06
C CYS A 231 15.64 5.81 -10.63
N ASP A 232 15.00 6.88 -11.09
CA ASP A 232 15.25 8.24 -10.61
C ASP A 232 14.16 8.73 -9.64
N LEU A 233 13.07 7.93 -9.52
CA LEU A 233 12.04 8.11 -8.50
C LEU A 233 11.50 6.76 -8.05
N VAL A 234 11.37 6.54 -6.74
CA VAL A 234 10.59 5.45 -6.16
C VAL A 234 9.28 5.98 -5.58
N LEU A 235 8.17 5.39 -5.99
CA LEU A 235 6.83 5.72 -5.52
C LEU A 235 6.30 4.57 -4.67
N ALA A 236 6.23 4.75 -3.35
CA ALA A 236 5.68 3.77 -2.41
C ALA A 236 4.21 4.09 -2.11
N VAL A 237 3.31 3.15 -2.36
CA VAL A 237 1.85 3.36 -2.30
C VAL A 237 1.18 2.29 -1.45
N GLY A 238 0.44 2.70 -0.43
CA GLY A 238 -0.40 1.79 0.35
C GLY A 238 0.36 0.71 1.12
N SER A 239 1.58 1.00 1.57
CA SER A 239 2.42 0.06 2.30
C SER A 239 2.93 0.66 3.60
N SER A 240 2.89 -0.10 4.70
CA SER A 240 3.54 0.28 5.96
C SER A 240 5.08 0.27 5.90
N LEU A 241 5.65 -0.25 4.82
CA LEU A 241 7.10 -0.38 4.58
C LEU A 241 7.86 -1.16 5.68
N GLN A 242 7.18 -2.15 6.30
CA GLN A 242 7.73 -2.96 7.41
C GLN A 242 8.08 -4.39 6.99
N VAL A 243 7.68 -4.85 5.80
CA VAL A 243 7.86 -6.24 5.38
C VAL A 243 9.14 -6.39 4.56
N TYR A 244 10.13 -7.01 5.18
CA TYR A 244 11.43 -7.31 4.54
C TYR A 244 11.42 -8.71 3.89
N PRO A 245 12.20 -8.89 2.81
CA PRO A 245 13.23 -7.98 2.25
C PRO A 245 12.69 -6.88 1.34
N VAL A 246 11.43 -6.94 0.92
CA VAL A 246 10.86 -6.06 -0.14
C VAL A 246 10.92 -4.57 0.22
N ALA A 247 10.64 -4.22 1.46
CA ALA A 247 10.69 -2.83 1.93
C ALA A 247 12.08 -2.19 1.76
N ALA A 248 13.16 -2.99 1.68
CA ALA A 248 14.51 -2.50 1.42
C ALA A 248 14.67 -1.82 0.05
N MET A 249 13.72 -2.01 -0.86
CA MET A 249 13.68 -1.31 -2.16
C MET A 249 13.75 0.21 -1.99
N VAL A 250 13.00 0.78 -1.06
CA VAL A 250 12.92 2.24 -0.85
C VAL A 250 14.26 2.83 -0.41
N PRO A 251 14.89 2.39 0.70
CA PRO A 251 16.19 2.91 1.09
C PRO A 251 17.32 2.54 0.09
N LEU A 252 17.17 1.47 -0.69
CA LEU A 252 18.11 1.15 -1.76
C LEU A 252 18.03 2.18 -2.88
N ALA A 253 16.86 2.52 -3.36
CA ALA A 253 16.63 3.55 -4.37
C ALA A 253 17.14 4.92 -3.91
N ALA A 254 16.81 5.33 -2.68
CA ALA A 254 17.28 6.59 -2.09
C ALA A 254 18.83 6.69 -2.05
N ARG A 255 19.51 5.61 -1.66
CA ARG A 255 20.99 5.55 -1.66
C ARG A 255 21.61 5.68 -3.05
N HIS A 256 20.86 5.34 -4.10
CA HIS A 256 21.31 5.48 -5.49
C HIS A 256 20.84 6.80 -6.13
N GLY A 257 20.29 7.72 -5.32
CA GLY A 257 19.95 9.08 -5.76
C GLY A 257 18.55 9.25 -6.30
N ALA A 258 17.69 8.22 -6.18
CA ALA A 258 16.29 8.35 -6.54
C ALA A 258 15.55 9.25 -5.53
N ARG A 259 14.59 10.05 -6.04
CA ARG A 259 13.62 10.75 -5.18
C ARG A 259 12.64 9.73 -4.60
N VAL A 260 12.15 9.99 -3.39
CA VAL A 260 11.23 9.12 -2.67
C VAL A 260 9.91 9.84 -2.48
N VAL A 261 8.84 9.27 -3.03
CA VAL A 261 7.46 9.71 -2.78
C VAL A 261 6.71 8.59 -2.08
N VAL A 262 6.10 8.91 -0.95
CA VAL A 262 5.25 7.98 -0.20
C VAL A 262 3.81 8.47 -0.26
N VAL A 263 2.88 7.59 -0.66
CA VAL A 263 1.42 7.84 -0.69
C VAL A 263 0.77 6.79 0.19
N ASN A 264 0.26 7.18 1.35
CA ASN A 264 -0.32 6.23 2.29
C ASN A 264 -1.42 6.87 3.14
N GLY A 265 -2.35 6.07 3.67
CA GLY A 265 -3.38 6.53 4.61
C GLY A 265 -2.90 6.66 6.05
N GLU A 266 -1.83 5.96 6.40
CA GLU A 266 -1.25 5.88 7.74
C GLU A 266 0.26 6.14 7.69
N PRO A 267 0.91 6.55 8.80
CA PRO A 267 2.36 6.67 8.86
C PRO A 267 3.08 5.37 8.51
N THR A 268 4.24 5.48 7.88
CA THR A 268 5.06 4.33 7.50
C THR A 268 6.37 4.28 8.28
N ALA A 269 7.06 3.14 8.20
CA ALA A 269 8.38 2.98 8.82
C ALA A 269 9.50 3.79 8.14
N MET A 270 9.20 4.46 7.02
CA MET A 270 10.20 5.13 6.17
C MET A 270 9.79 6.57 5.77
N ASP A 271 8.88 7.18 6.51
CA ASP A 271 8.44 8.55 6.24
C ASP A 271 9.62 9.55 6.25
N ASP A 272 10.62 9.31 7.10
CA ASP A 272 11.85 10.12 7.17
C ASP A 272 12.71 10.08 5.89
N LEU A 273 12.50 9.09 5.01
CA LEU A 273 13.19 9.01 3.72
C LEU A 273 12.44 9.73 2.60
N ALA A 274 11.17 10.09 2.83
CA ALA A 274 10.35 10.70 1.79
C ALA A 274 10.76 12.13 1.49
N ASP A 275 10.95 12.45 0.21
CA ASP A 275 11.04 13.83 -0.28
C ASP A 275 9.67 14.49 -0.24
N VAL A 276 8.61 13.71 -0.53
CA VAL A 276 7.22 14.12 -0.39
C VAL A 276 6.40 12.98 0.22
N LEU A 277 5.66 13.31 1.28
CA LEU A 277 4.72 12.41 1.95
C LEU A 277 3.30 12.88 1.69
N VAL A 278 2.50 12.07 1.00
CA VAL A 278 1.08 12.34 0.70
C VAL A 278 0.22 11.44 1.59
N MET A 279 -0.39 12.05 2.60
CA MET A 279 -1.24 11.35 3.57
C MET A 279 -2.70 11.48 3.19
N GLY A 280 -3.38 10.37 2.81
CA GLY A 280 -4.80 10.41 2.44
C GLY A 280 -5.30 9.12 1.76
N SER A 281 -6.55 9.14 1.30
CA SER A 281 -7.14 8.07 0.50
C SER A 281 -6.37 7.94 -0.83
N ILE A 282 -5.84 6.75 -1.07
CA ILE A 282 -4.98 6.49 -2.24
C ILE A 282 -5.76 6.72 -3.54
N SER A 283 -7.01 6.26 -3.61
CA SER A 283 -7.85 6.43 -4.79
C SER A 283 -8.15 7.90 -5.11
N GLU A 284 -8.15 8.77 -4.10
CA GLU A 284 -8.40 10.20 -4.28
C GLU A 284 -7.14 10.97 -4.71
N VAL A 285 -5.99 10.68 -4.08
CA VAL A 285 -4.79 11.50 -4.26
C VAL A 285 -3.86 11.00 -5.37
N LEU A 286 -3.79 9.68 -5.61
CA LEU A 286 -2.81 9.10 -6.53
C LEU A 286 -3.01 9.56 -7.98
N GLY A 287 -4.26 9.82 -8.39
CA GLY A 287 -4.55 10.41 -9.69
C GLY A 287 -3.82 11.73 -9.90
N THR A 288 -3.86 12.63 -8.91
CA THR A 288 -3.14 13.90 -8.95
C THR A 288 -1.63 13.68 -9.02
N VAL A 289 -1.11 12.79 -8.16
CA VAL A 289 0.34 12.46 -8.12
C VAL A 289 0.87 12.01 -9.47
N VAL A 290 0.11 11.20 -10.21
CA VAL A 290 0.53 10.68 -11.53
C VAL A 290 0.04 11.52 -12.72
N GLY A 291 -0.54 12.69 -12.49
CA GLY A 291 -1.03 13.59 -13.55
C GLY A 291 -2.26 13.05 -14.28
N TRP A 292 -3.12 12.30 -13.57
CA TRP A 292 -4.36 11.73 -14.11
C TRP A 292 -5.58 12.21 -13.33
N SER A 293 -6.69 12.48 -14.03
CA SER A 293 -7.98 12.74 -13.40
C SER A 293 -9.06 11.90 -14.08
N ALA A 294 -9.78 11.11 -13.32
CA ALA A 294 -10.80 10.16 -13.77
C ALA A 294 -11.95 10.77 -14.63
N GLY A 295 -12.09 12.09 -14.65
CA GLY A 295 -13.20 12.77 -15.31
C GLY A 295 -12.90 13.46 -16.64
N ARG A 296 -11.67 13.50 -17.15
CA ARG A 296 -11.31 14.30 -18.35
C ARG A 296 -11.29 13.56 -19.67
N ASN A 297 -11.33 12.23 -19.69
CA ASN A 297 -11.23 11.46 -20.94
C ASN A 297 -12.57 11.12 -21.61
N ALA A 298 -13.71 11.65 -21.14
CA ALA A 298 -15.02 11.39 -21.75
C ALA A 298 -15.41 12.35 -22.90
N ARG A 299 -14.55 13.31 -23.30
CA ARG A 299 -14.84 14.26 -24.37
C ARG A 299 -13.66 14.44 -25.33
N GLY A 300 -13.29 13.40 -26.04
CA GLY A 300 -12.27 13.45 -27.08
C GLY A 300 -12.57 12.58 -28.29
N GLY A 301 -13.83 12.18 -28.49
CA GLY A 301 -14.33 11.62 -29.73
C GLY A 301 -14.84 12.75 -30.63
N ALA A 302 -13.94 13.47 -31.30
CA ALA A 302 -14.35 14.33 -32.39
C ALA A 302 -14.82 13.43 -33.53
N SER A 303 -16.10 13.49 -33.86
CA SER A 303 -16.62 13.01 -35.14
C SER A 303 -15.86 13.74 -36.25
N VAL A 304 -15.22 12.99 -37.10
CA VAL A 304 -14.81 13.48 -38.43
C VAL A 304 -15.89 12.99 -39.41
N ASP A 305 -16.63 13.93 -39.92
CA ASP A 305 -17.51 13.75 -41.08
C ASP A 305 -16.72 13.34 -42.33
#